data_2c806bb8d2ef9511072e0d959a50c3cc
#
_entry.id   2c806bb8d2ef9511072e0d959a50c3cc
#
_cell.length_a   1.000
_cell.length_b   1.000
_cell.length_c   1.000
_cell.angle_alpha   90.00
_cell.angle_beta   90.00
_cell.angle_gamma   90.00
#
_symmetry.space_group_name_H-M   'P 1'
#
loop_
_entity.id
_entity.type
_entity.pdbx_description
1 polymer ?
#
loop_
_entity_poly.entity_id
_entity_poly.type
_entity_poly.pdbx_seq_one_letter_code
_entity_poly.pdbx_strand_id
1 'polypeptide(L)'
;MKSILTTLVFVLFAFTGYSQDDKKEDNNSKDEIELKTKYGVRLAYNISNLDFEPDPDFENKHRNNMAFGGFVDFAVSNSFSILTELQYSAEGGGKDETLRVSYIQLPVLFKLYFGENFSAGAGPMVGIKTWSYEDGYKNVAFSGVAGIEYLITDILFLDARFSYGFSNILDNDASFEAKNTNIQIGVGLKM
;
A
#
# COMPACT_ATOMS: atom_id res chain seq x y z
N MET A 1 16.92 -14.93 6.14
CA MET A 1 15.69 -14.69 5.33
C MET A 1 14.49 -15.55 5.76
N LYS A 2 14.62 -16.87 5.97
CA LYS A 2 13.47 -17.72 6.40
C LYS A 2 12.84 -17.31 7.75
N SER A 3 13.63 -16.79 8.69
CA SER A 3 13.17 -16.37 10.03
C SER A 3 12.27 -15.13 10.02
N ILE A 4 12.57 -14.14 9.18
CA ILE A 4 11.80 -12.88 9.10
C ILE A 4 10.41 -13.12 8.49
N LEU A 5 10.33 -13.98 7.47
CA LEU A 5 9.06 -14.32 6.84
C LEU A 5 8.13 -15.06 7.80
N THR A 6 8.68 -15.96 8.62
CA THR A 6 7.93 -16.70 9.63
C THR A 6 7.40 -15.77 10.72
N THR A 7 8.19 -14.77 11.15
CA THR A 7 7.76 -13.79 12.16
C THR A 7 6.66 -12.88 11.63
N LEU A 8 6.73 -12.47 10.36
CA LEU A 8 5.71 -11.63 9.73
C LEU A 8 4.37 -12.36 9.61
N VAL A 9 4.39 -13.66 9.25
CA VAL A 9 3.19 -14.50 9.19
C VAL A 9 2.57 -14.69 10.59
N PHE A 10 3.40 -14.87 11.63
CA PHE A 10 2.90 -15.01 13.01
C PHE A 10 2.26 -13.74 13.55
N VAL A 11 2.77 -12.56 13.20
CA VAL A 11 2.17 -11.27 13.59
C VAL A 11 0.80 -11.09 12.94
N LEU A 12 0.64 -11.47 11.66
CA LEU A 12 -0.66 -11.43 10.97
C LEU A 12 -1.69 -12.39 11.60
N PHE A 13 -1.28 -13.58 12.04
CA PHE A 13 -2.18 -14.53 12.72
C PHE A 13 -2.52 -14.12 14.16
N ALA A 14 -1.66 -13.40 14.87
CA ALA A 14 -1.94 -12.94 16.23
C ALA A 14 -3.09 -11.92 16.28
N PHE A 15 -3.29 -11.12 15.23
CA PHE A 15 -4.39 -10.15 15.15
C PHE A 15 -5.74 -10.79 14.86
N THR A 16 -5.80 -11.98 14.25
CA THR A 16 -7.07 -12.68 13.98
C THR A 16 -7.63 -13.43 15.20
N GLY A 17 -6.81 -13.67 16.22
CA GLY A 17 -7.20 -14.41 17.42
C GLY A 17 -7.97 -13.59 18.47
N TYR A 18 -7.98 -12.27 18.39
CA TYR A 18 -8.64 -11.40 19.40
C TYR A 18 -10.10 -11.04 19.08
N SER A 19 -10.67 -11.55 17.98
CA SER A 19 -12.04 -11.23 17.57
C SER A 19 -13.10 -12.23 18.02
N GLN A 20 -12.77 -13.16 18.90
CA GLN A 20 -13.76 -14.08 19.46
C GLN A 20 -13.73 -14.03 20.98
N ASP A 21 -14.50 -13.11 21.55
CA ASP A 21 -14.99 -13.31 22.92
C ASP A 21 -16.33 -12.61 23.19
N ASP A 22 -17.26 -13.47 23.61
CA ASP A 22 -18.42 -13.29 24.46
C ASP A 22 -19.46 -12.19 24.17
N LYS A 23 -20.52 -12.63 23.48
CA LYS A 23 -21.85 -12.09 23.67
C LYS A 23 -22.29 -12.33 25.13
N LYS A 24 -22.12 -11.33 25.98
CA LYS A 24 -23.00 -11.12 27.14
C LYS A 24 -24.08 -10.14 26.69
N GLU A 25 -25.32 -10.66 26.62
CA GLU A 25 -26.51 -9.84 26.57
C GLU A 25 -26.59 -9.04 27.86
N ASP A 26 -26.27 -7.77 27.78
CA ASP A 26 -26.67 -6.78 28.79
C ASP A 26 -27.53 -5.72 28.09
N ASN A 27 -28.81 -5.78 28.33
CA ASN A 27 -29.85 -4.84 27.91
C ASN A 27 -29.59 -3.48 28.54
N ASN A 28 -28.79 -2.65 27.90
CA ASN A 28 -28.78 -1.22 28.14
C ASN A 28 -28.57 -0.49 26.81
N SER A 29 -29.68 -0.04 26.22
CA SER A 29 -29.74 0.72 24.97
C SER A 29 -29.01 2.05 25.11
N LYS A 30 -27.72 2.05 24.79
CA LYS A 30 -27.01 3.17 24.22
C LYS A 30 -26.64 2.70 22.82
N ASP A 31 -26.88 3.52 21.82
CA ASP A 31 -26.47 3.30 20.44
C ASP A 31 -24.95 3.00 20.37
N GLU A 32 -24.56 1.77 20.64
CA GLU A 32 -23.20 1.29 20.38
C GLU A 32 -23.04 1.23 18.86
N ILE A 33 -22.34 2.21 18.36
CA ILE A 33 -21.94 2.26 16.96
C ILE A 33 -21.05 1.04 16.70
N GLU A 34 -21.60 0.06 16.00
CA GLU A 34 -20.88 -1.15 15.64
C GLU A 34 -19.76 -0.80 14.65
N LEU A 35 -18.56 -0.61 15.15
CA LEU A 35 -17.36 -0.36 14.34
C LEU A 35 -16.99 -1.63 13.58
N LYS A 36 -17.32 -1.68 12.28
CA LYS A 36 -17.05 -2.85 11.44
C LYS A 36 -15.69 -2.78 10.76
N THR A 37 -14.84 -3.75 11.05
CA THR A 37 -13.65 -4.02 10.25
C THR A 37 -14.07 -4.54 8.87
N LYS A 38 -13.55 -3.93 7.81
CA LYS A 38 -13.82 -4.33 6.42
C LYS A 38 -12.61 -5.00 5.82
N TYR A 39 -12.85 -5.98 4.98
CA TYR A 39 -11.81 -6.70 4.23
C TYR A 39 -12.03 -6.48 2.75
N GLY A 40 -10.98 -6.57 1.96
CA GLY A 40 -11.16 -6.38 0.54
C GLY A 40 -9.98 -6.75 -0.31
N VAL A 41 -10.21 -6.64 -1.61
CA VAL A 41 -9.19 -6.81 -2.65
C VAL A 41 -9.17 -5.57 -3.54
N ARG A 42 -8.00 -5.27 -4.06
CA ARG A 42 -7.75 -4.08 -4.89
C ARG A 42 -6.90 -4.45 -6.10
N LEU A 43 -7.24 -3.87 -7.23
CA LEU A 43 -6.46 -3.88 -8.46
C LEU A 43 -6.19 -2.43 -8.85
N ALA A 44 -4.97 -2.11 -9.25
CA ALA A 44 -4.61 -0.77 -9.65
C ALA A 44 -3.71 -0.75 -10.88
N TYR A 45 -3.83 0.34 -11.62
CA TYR A 45 -2.92 0.72 -12.69
C TYR A 45 -1.85 1.66 -12.14
N ASN A 46 -0.58 1.29 -12.33
CA ASN A 46 0.59 2.04 -11.90
C ASN A 46 1.11 2.93 -13.01
N ILE A 47 1.41 4.18 -12.66
CA ILE A 47 2.23 5.11 -13.45
C ILE A 47 3.42 5.44 -12.57
N SER A 48 4.51 4.66 -12.73
CA SER A 48 5.70 4.79 -11.89
C SER A 48 6.85 5.46 -12.63
N ASN A 49 7.71 6.13 -11.88
CA ASN A 49 8.94 6.73 -12.35
C ASN A 49 10.02 6.65 -11.27
N LEU A 50 11.27 6.81 -11.68
CA LEU A 50 12.41 6.96 -10.78
C LEU A 50 12.84 8.42 -10.78
N ASP A 51 12.98 8.98 -9.59
CA ASP A 51 13.53 10.32 -9.35
C ASP A 51 15.01 10.14 -9.03
N PHE A 52 15.87 10.62 -9.95
CA PHE A 52 17.32 10.45 -9.87
C PHE A 52 18.00 11.71 -9.33
N GLU A 53 19.02 11.53 -8.51
CA GLU A 53 19.88 12.61 -8.01
C GLU A 53 21.37 12.20 -8.14
N PRO A 54 22.20 12.91 -8.95
CA PRO A 54 21.85 13.98 -9.90
C PRO A 54 21.03 13.50 -11.11
N ASP A 55 20.45 14.44 -11.85
CA ASP A 55 19.71 14.14 -13.08
C ASP A 55 20.56 13.33 -14.06
N PRO A 56 20.05 12.20 -14.59
CA PRO A 56 20.81 11.36 -15.50
C PRO A 56 20.86 11.93 -16.91
N ASP A 57 21.93 11.61 -17.66
CA ASP A 57 22.09 11.99 -19.07
C ASP A 57 21.21 11.16 -20.04
N PHE A 58 20.39 10.23 -19.51
CA PHE A 58 19.48 9.39 -20.31
C PHE A 58 18.00 9.79 -20.11
N GLU A 59 17.18 9.46 -21.12
CA GLU A 59 15.76 9.77 -21.08
C GLU A 59 15.02 8.92 -20.03
N ASN A 60 14.64 9.57 -18.92
CA ASN A 60 13.84 8.93 -17.86
C ASN A 60 12.34 9.02 -18.19
N LYS A 61 11.71 7.88 -18.52
CA LYS A 61 10.27 7.79 -18.81
C LYS A 61 9.56 7.01 -17.72
N HIS A 62 8.29 7.37 -17.50
CA HIS A 62 7.42 6.61 -16.63
C HIS A 62 7.13 5.21 -17.19
N ARG A 63 6.94 4.27 -16.28
CA ARG A 63 6.51 2.90 -16.58
C ARG A 63 5.06 2.70 -16.19
N ASN A 64 4.31 2.12 -17.11
CA ASN A 64 2.93 1.72 -16.89
C ASN A 64 2.86 0.23 -16.56
N ASN A 65 2.21 -0.12 -15.47
CA ASN A 65 2.07 -1.50 -15.04
C ASN A 65 0.89 -1.64 -14.06
N MET A 66 0.82 -2.77 -13.36
CA MET A 66 -0.30 -3.09 -12.48
C MET A 66 0.19 -3.38 -11.07
N ALA A 67 -0.69 -3.11 -10.09
CA ALA A 67 -0.59 -3.58 -8.72
C ALA A 67 -1.89 -4.29 -8.33
N PHE A 68 -1.78 -5.29 -7.46
CA PHE A 68 -2.93 -5.98 -6.88
C PHE A 68 -2.63 -6.40 -5.45
N GLY A 69 -3.65 -6.42 -4.61
CA GLY A 69 -3.47 -6.75 -3.21
C GLY A 69 -4.77 -7.05 -2.47
N GLY A 70 -4.60 -7.49 -1.25
CA GLY A 70 -5.67 -7.64 -0.26
C GLY A 70 -5.45 -6.71 0.91
N PHE A 71 -6.50 -6.18 1.50
CA PHE A 71 -6.42 -5.23 2.60
C PHE A 71 -7.41 -5.53 3.72
N VAL A 72 -7.09 -4.95 4.88
CA VAL A 72 -7.97 -4.87 6.04
C VAL A 72 -8.10 -3.41 6.44
N ASP A 73 -9.30 -2.93 6.60
CA ASP A 73 -9.65 -1.56 6.98
C ASP A 73 -10.30 -1.58 8.38
N PHE A 74 -9.50 -1.32 9.40
CA PHE A 74 -9.90 -1.34 10.80
C PHE A 74 -10.58 -0.04 11.17
N ALA A 75 -11.89 -0.06 11.39
CA ALA A 75 -12.62 1.09 11.90
C ALA A 75 -12.21 1.37 13.35
N VAL A 76 -11.68 2.56 13.60
CA VAL A 76 -11.34 3.07 14.94
C VAL A 76 -12.44 3.98 15.47
N SER A 77 -13.08 4.73 14.57
CA SER A 77 -14.28 5.56 14.85
C SER A 77 -15.10 5.70 13.56
N ASN A 78 -16.24 6.38 13.64
CA ASN A 78 -17.08 6.67 12.47
C ASN A 78 -16.36 7.51 11.39
N SER A 79 -15.37 8.28 11.80
CA SER A 79 -14.65 9.20 10.90
C SER A 79 -13.21 8.81 10.67
N PHE A 80 -12.72 7.72 11.29
CA PHE A 80 -11.31 7.33 11.22
C PHE A 80 -11.14 5.82 11.19
N SER A 81 -10.28 5.35 10.29
CA SER A 81 -9.84 3.95 10.22
C SER A 81 -8.36 3.84 9.92
N ILE A 82 -7.83 2.64 10.13
CA ILE A 82 -6.47 2.26 9.75
C ILE A 82 -6.57 1.14 8.72
N LEU A 83 -6.18 1.43 7.48
CA LEU A 83 -6.13 0.45 6.42
C LEU A 83 -4.71 -0.10 6.31
N THR A 84 -4.57 -1.41 6.36
CA THR A 84 -3.33 -2.10 6.03
C THR A 84 -3.55 -3.01 4.83
N GLU A 85 -2.62 -2.99 3.89
CA GLU A 85 -2.73 -3.75 2.63
C GLU A 85 -1.44 -4.53 2.39
N LEU A 86 -1.56 -5.72 1.84
CA LEU A 86 -0.47 -6.45 1.26
C LEU A 86 -0.66 -6.46 -0.26
N GLN A 87 0.20 -5.76 -0.99
CA GLN A 87 0.10 -5.66 -2.44
C GLN A 87 1.38 -6.09 -3.15
N TYR A 88 1.22 -6.70 -4.32
CA TYR A 88 2.27 -6.79 -5.33
C TYR A 88 2.18 -5.55 -6.22
N SER A 89 3.33 -4.90 -6.47
CA SER A 89 3.41 -3.71 -7.30
C SER A 89 4.60 -3.81 -8.24
N ALA A 90 4.35 -3.67 -9.53
CA ALA A 90 5.41 -3.57 -10.54
C ALA A 90 5.68 -2.08 -10.82
N GLU A 91 6.91 -1.64 -10.59
CA GLU A 91 7.32 -0.24 -10.57
C GLU A 91 8.65 -0.02 -11.31
N GLY A 92 9.21 1.18 -11.23
CA GLY A 92 10.49 1.56 -11.83
C GLY A 92 10.36 2.46 -13.04
N GLY A 93 11.43 2.62 -13.81
CA GLY A 93 11.48 3.42 -15.04
C GLY A 93 11.00 2.66 -16.28
N GLY A 94 10.63 3.39 -17.35
CA GLY A 94 9.89 2.84 -18.45
C GLY A 94 10.62 2.42 -19.71
N LYS A 95 11.72 3.08 -20.06
CA LYS A 95 12.31 2.84 -21.38
C LYS A 95 13.29 1.65 -21.41
N ASP A 96 14.15 1.57 -20.41
CA ASP A 96 15.11 0.48 -20.32
C ASP A 96 14.61 -0.59 -19.36
N GLU A 97 14.81 -1.86 -19.74
CA GLU A 97 14.41 -2.99 -18.90
C GLU A 97 15.18 -3.02 -17.58
N THR A 98 16.38 -2.47 -17.56
CA THR A 98 17.26 -2.33 -16.40
C THR A 98 16.62 -1.57 -15.23
N LEU A 99 15.70 -0.64 -15.53
CA LEU A 99 15.01 0.19 -14.53
C LEU A 99 13.72 -0.47 -13.99
N ARG A 100 13.45 -1.71 -14.32
CA ARG A 100 12.24 -2.44 -13.91
C ARG A 100 12.47 -3.15 -12.58
N VAL A 101 11.59 -2.90 -11.63
CA VAL A 101 11.63 -3.52 -10.31
C VAL A 101 10.20 -3.85 -9.86
N SER A 102 10.05 -4.92 -9.10
CA SER A 102 8.76 -5.32 -8.52
C SER A 102 8.90 -5.54 -7.02
N TYR A 103 7.87 -5.16 -6.29
CA TYR A 103 7.84 -5.22 -4.84
C TYR A 103 6.60 -5.97 -4.33
N ILE A 104 6.77 -6.61 -3.19
CA ILE A 104 5.66 -6.82 -2.26
C ILE A 104 5.70 -5.65 -1.28
N GLN A 105 4.59 -4.91 -1.18
CA GLN A 105 4.48 -3.68 -0.40
C GLN A 105 3.43 -3.83 0.69
N LEU A 106 3.70 -3.18 1.82
CA LEU A 106 2.80 -3.08 2.97
C LEU A 106 2.53 -1.60 3.26
N PRO A 107 1.59 -0.95 2.58
CA PRO A 107 1.11 0.36 2.99
C PRO A 107 0.24 0.26 4.25
N VAL A 108 0.39 1.24 5.13
CA VAL A 108 -0.46 1.48 6.30
C VAL A 108 -1.02 2.89 6.16
N LEU A 109 -2.32 3.01 5.89
CA LEU A 109 -3.00 4.28 5.66
C LEU A 109 -3.86 4.65 6.86
N PHE A 110 -3.65 5.83 7.39
CA PHE A 110 -4.54 6.48 8.36
C PHE A 110 -5.60 7.23 7.56
N LYS A 111 -6.85 6.73 7.57
CA LYS A 111 -7.94 7.22 6.72
C LYS A 111 -8.91 8.06 7.51
N LEU A 112 -9.33 9.18 6.93
CA LEU A 112 -10.41 10.03 7.40
C LEU A 112 -11.59 9.94 6.42
N TYR A 113 -12.80 9.79 6.95
CA TYR A 113 -14.02 9.73 6.16
C TYR A 113 -14.71 11.10 6.13
N PHE A 114 -15.14 11.52 4.95
CA PHE A 114 -15.84 12.77 4.68
C PHE A 114 -17.22 12.43 4.09
N GLY A 115 -18.20 12.29 4.97
CA GLY A 115 -19.50 11.77 4.61
C GLY A 115 -19.50 10.25 4.42
N GLU A 116 -20.43 9.74 3.63
CA GLU A 116 -20.66 8.29 3.46
C GLU A 116 -19.77 7.64 2.41
N ASN A 117 -19.37 8.39 1.37
CA ASN A 117 -18.76 7.84 0.18
C ASN A 117 -17.29 8.22 0.00
N PHE A 118 -16.81 9.30 0.60
CA PHE A 118 -15.48 9.81 0.35
C PHE A 118 -14.56 9.62 1.55
N SER A 119 -13.34 9.17 1.29
CA SER A 119 -12.28 9.14 2.30
C SER A 119 -10.94 9.54 1.70
N ALA A 120 -10.07 10.05 2.56
CA ALA A 120 -8.68 10.34 2.22
C ALA A 120 -7.78 9.75 3.31
N GLY A 121 -6.60 9.32 2.94
CA GLY A 121 -5.66 8.74 3.89
C GLY A 121 -4.22 8.94 3.46
N ALA A 122 -3.33 8.86 4.44
CA ALA A 122 -1.90 8.91 4.22
C ALA A 122 -1.18 8.04 5.26
N GLY A 123 0.04 7.62 4.94
CA GLY A 123 0.84 6.87 5.89
C GLY A 123 2.12 6.28 5.30
N PRO A 124 2.86 5.49 6.08
CA PRO A 124 4.07 4.84 5.64
C PRO A 124 3.79 3.62 4.77
N MET A 125 4.75 3.28 3.93
CA MET A 125 4.77 2.07 3.14
C MET A 125 6.17 1.47 3.14
N VAL A 126 6.27 0.17 3.37
CA VAL A 126 7.50 -0.59 3.20
C VAL A 126 7.35 -1.55 2.02
N GLY A 127 8.37 -1.63 1.17
CA GLY A 127 8.43 -2.55 0.04
C GLY A 127 9.61 -3.51 0.17
N ILE A 128 9.38 -4.77 -0.15
CA ILE A 128 10.43 -5.79 -0.27
C ILE A 128 10.52 -6.15 -1.75
N LYS A 129 11.73 -5.97 -2.32
CA LYS A 129 12.00 -6.33 -3.71
C LYS A 129 11.79 -7.83 -3.92
N THR A 130 10.96 -8.17 -4.89
CA THR A 130 10.72 -9.56 -5.29
C THR A 130 11.44 -9.91 -6.57
N TRP A 131 11.57 -8.93 -7.45
CA TRP A 131 12.21 -9.10 -8.73
C TRP A 131 12.79 -7.76 -9.23
N SER A 132 13.95 -7.82 -9.90
CA SER A 132 14.51 -6.74 -10.68
C SER A 132 15.16 -7.33 -11.94
N TYR A 133 15.24 -6.55 -13.02
CA TYR A 133 15.85 -7.01 -14.27
C TYR A 133 17.37 -7.17 -14.10
N GLU A 134 18.00 -6.23 -13.41
CA GLU A 134 19.43 -6.28 -13.07
C GLU A 134 19.65 -6.27 -11.56
N ASP A 135 20.83 -6.69 -11.14
CA ASP A 135 21.35 -6.47 -9.80
C ASP A 135 21.59 -4.96 -9.58
N GLY A 136 21.78 -4.52 -8.36
CA GLY A 136 22.03 -3.11 -8.04
C GLY A 136 20.83 -2.39 -7.40
N TYR A 137 19.77 -3.11 -7.05
CA TYR A 137 18.64 -2.57 -6.28
C TYR A 137 18.63 -3.10 -4.85
N LYS A 138 18.43 -2.22 -3.89
CA LYS A 138 18.23 -2.59 -2.47
C LYS A 138 17.01 -3.47 -2.29
N ASN A 139 17.09 -4.40 -1.35
CA ASN A 139 16.01 -5.34 -1.08
C ASN A 139 14.80 -4.71 -0.37
N VAL A 140 15.01 -3.59 0.34
CA VAL A 140 13.97 -2.91 1.12
C VAL A 140 13.89 -1.45 0.70
N ALA A 141 12.68 -0.97 0.45
CA ALA A 141 12.36 0.41 0.13
C ALA A 141 11.35 0.97 1.14
N PHE A 142 11.56 2.21 1.56
CA PHE A 142 10.65 2.95 2.42
C PHE A 142 10.05 4.12 1.66
N SER A 143 8.73 4.30 1.76
CA SER A 143 7.98 5.31 1.05
C SER A 143 6.87 5.89 1.94
N GLY A 144 6.42 7.09 1.61
CA GLY A 144 5.14 7.61 2.04
C GLY A 144 4.08 7.37 0.97
N VAL A 145 2.86 7.14 1.37
CA VAL A 145 1.71 6.99 0.49
C VAL A 145 0.58 7.88 0.97
N ALA A 146 -0.10 8.54 0.04
CA ALA A 146 -1.33 9.29 0.30
C ALA A 146 -2.32 9.01 -0.82
N GLY A 147 -3.62 9.06 -0.51
CA GLY A 147 -4.64 8.78 -1.51
C GLY A 147 -6.03 9.17 -1.08
N ILE A 148 -6.92 9.10 -2.04
CA ILE A 148 -8.35 9.32 -1.90
C ILE A 148 -9.11 8.08 -2.39
N GLU A 149 -10.23 7.82 -1.78
CA GLU A 149 -11.12 6.71 -2.12
C GLU A 149 -12.56 7.22 -2.22
N TYR A 150 -13.27 6.76 -3.23
CA TYR A 150 -14.69 7.03 -3.43
C TYR A 150 -15.47 5.72 -3.53
N LEU A 151 -16.43 5.54 -2.63
CA LEU A 151 -17.30 4.38 -2.58
C LEU A 151 -18.44 4.56 -3.58
N ILE A 152 -18.47 3.74 -4.63
CA ILE A 152 -19.52 3.79 -5.68
C ILE A 152 -20.78 3.07 -5.20
N THR A 153 -20.58 1.93 -4.54
CA THR A 153 -21.64 1.14 -3.90
C THR A 153 -21.14 0.72 -2.52
N ASP A 154 -21.94 0.04 -1.72
CA ASP A 154 -21.54 -0.44 -0.40
C ASP A 154 -20.30 -1.33 -0.41
N ILE A 155 -19.98 -1.94 -1.58
CA ILE A 155 -18.86 -2.87 -1.72
C ILE A 155 -17.82 -2.44 -2.75
N LEU A 156 -18.18 -1.63 -3.74
CA LEU A 156 -17.30 -1.23 -4.85
C LEU A 156 -16.75 0.17 -4.62
N PHE A 157 -15.44 0.33 -4.71
CA PHE A 157 -14.79 1.63 -4.62
C PHE A 157 -13.80 1.88 -5.76
N LEU A 158 -13.55 3.16 -6.03
CA LEU A 158 -12.42 3.66 -6.82
C LEU A 158 -11.47 4.40 -5.90
N ASP A 159 -10.18 4.34 -6.21
CA ASP A 159 -9.18 5.13 -5.49
C ASP A 159 -8.10 5.68 -6.42
N ALA A 160 -7.45 6.73 -5.93
CA ALA A 160 -6.22 7.25 -6.49
C ALA A 160 -5.21 7.44 -5.37
N ARG A 161 -3.99 6.92 -5.56
CA ARG A 161 -2.89 7.02 -4.58
C ARG A 161 -1.64 7.56 -5.24
N PHE A 162 -0.89 8.31 -4.47
CA PHE A 162 0.45 8.76 -4.79
C PHE A 162 1.41 8.24 -3.74
N SER A 163 2.53 7.67 -4.16
CA SER A 163 3.61 7.27 -3.27
C SER A 163 4.95 7.88 -3.70
N TYR A 164 5.75 8.23 -2.70
CA TYR A 164 7.08 8.80 -2.89
C TYR A 164 8.08 8.06 -1.99
N GLY A 165 9.17 7.56 -2.61
CA GLY A 165 10.26 6.88 -1.91
C GLY A 165 11.13 7.84 -1.13
N PHE A 166 11.36 7.54 0.14
CA PHE A 166 12.29 8.29 0.99
C PHE A 166 13.69 7.69 0.99
N SER A 167 13.80 6.40 0.66
CA SER A 167 15.07 5.70 0.59
C SER A 167 15.59 5.64 -0.85
N ASN A 168 16.92 5.78 -0.99
CA ASN A 168 17.59 5.39 -2.22
C ASN A 168 17.39 3.89 -2.46
N ILE A 169 16.83 3.53 -3.62
CA ILE A 169 16.55 2.13 -3.99
C ILE A 169 17.73 1.45 -4.71
N LEU A 170 18.75 2.22 -5.13
CA LEU A 170 19.95 1.68 -5.75
C LEU A 170 20.99 1.30 -4.68
N ASP A 171 21.82 0.32 -5.00
CA ASP A 171 22.94 -0.08 -4.15
C ASP A 171 23.97 1.05 -4.01
N ASN A 172 24.79 0.98 -2.97
CA ASN A 172 25.73 2.05 -2.61
C ASN A 172 26.85 2.26 -3.64
N ASP A 173 27.06 1.30 -4.54
CA ASP A 173 28.06 1.35 -5.62
C ASP A 173 27.56 2.08 -6.87
N ALA A 174 26.28 2.47 -6.91
CA ALA A 174 25.71 3.24 -7.99
C ALA A 174 26.19 4.71 -7.95
N SER A 175 26.46 5.28 -9.12
CA SER A 175 26.85 6.69 -9.25
C SER A 175 25.71 7.69 -9.05
N PHE A 176 24.48 7.19 -8.90
CA PHE A 176 23.25 7.94 -8.76
C PHE A 176 22.46 7.44 -7.55
N GLU A 177 21.69 8.33 -6.93
CA GLU A 177 20.59 7.94 -6.07
C GLU A 177 19.30 7.89 -6.89
N ALA A 178 18.43 6.93 -6.60
CA ALA A 178 17.11 6.87 -7.22
C ALA A 178 16.03 6.64 -6.16
N LYS A 179 14.97 7.43 -6.23
CA LYS A 179 13.77 7.30 -5.39
C LYS A 179 12.59 6.92 -6.26
N ASN A 180 11.77 6.01 -5.79
CA ASN A 180 10.62 5.55 -6.55
C ASN A 180 9.43 6.50 -6.35
N THR A 181 8.79 6.87 -7.44
CA THR A 181 7.57 7.68 -7.46
C THR A 181 6.50 6.92 -8.21
N ASN A 182 5.30 6.81 -7.65
CA ASN A 182 4.23 6.06 -8.28
C ASN A 182 2.86 6.72 -8.06
N ILE A 183 2.09 6.81 -9.13
CA ILE A 183 0.66 7.13 -9.10
C ILE A 183 -0.09 5.83 -9.39
N GLN A 184 -1.06 5.52 -8.56
CA GLN A 184 -1.94 4.36 -8.73
C GLN A 184 -3.38 4.83 -8.90
N ILE A 185 -4.06 4.31 -9.90
CA ILE A 185 -5.51 4.44 -10.06
C ILE A 185 -6.10 3.05 -9.89
N GLY A 186 -6.92 2.86 -8.87
CA GLY A 186 -7.38 1.55 -8.44
C GLY A 186 -8.89 1.41 -8.40
N VAL A 187 -9.31 0.17 -8.44
CA VAL A 187 -10.67 -0.30 -8.17
C VAL A 187 -10.60 -1.46 -7.19
N GLY A 188 -11.54 -1.54 -6.27
CA GLY A 188 -11.56 -2.64 -5.31
C GLY A 188 -12.94 -2.98 -4.81
N LEU A 189 -12.99 -4.13 -4.15
CA LEU A 189 -14.16 -4.65 -3.47
C LEU A 189 -13.88 -4.70 -1.96
N LYS A 190 -14.85 -4.22 -1.18
CA LYS A 190 -14.76 -4.09 0.29
C LYS A 190 -16.01 -4.73 0.92
N MET A 191 -15.81 -5.65 1.85
CA MET A 191 -16.88 -6.38 2.57
C MET A 191 -16.75 -6.19 4.08
#